data_775e01f2260728642b6c7bbd2b352225
#
_entry.id   775e01f2260728642b6c7bbd2b352225
#
_cell.length_a   1.000
_cell.length_b   1.000
_cell.length_c   1.000
_cell.angle_alpha   90.00
_cell.angle_beta   90.00
_cell.angle_gamma   90.00
#
_symmetry.space_group_name_H-M   'P 1'
#
loop_
_entity.id
_entity.type
_entity.pdbx_description
1 polymer ?
#
loop_
_entity_poly.entity_id
_entity_poly.type
_entity_poly.pdbx_seq_one_letter_code
_entity_poly.pdbx_strand_id
1 'polypeptide(L)'
;MENRTTVLYVDDNPKSSRLLTSVLEECGFRVITKNDPIEALALCQRTYFDLALLDYEMPLMSGSRLAEEIKFLAPDVPVVLISGRSSLPSAELAFVDAHFGFGTALDDLVWTMRILVQPKLARMPDHRAIQRAMTQWADST
;
A
#
# COMPACT_ATOMS: atom_id res chain seq x y z
N MET A 1 21.00 12.18 2.88
CA MET A 1 20.42 10.84 2.84
C MET A 1 18.95 10.90 2.45
N GLU A 2 18.63 10.33 1.33
CA GLU A 2 17.26 10.37 0.86
C GLU A 2 16.40 9.34 1.58
N ASN A 3 15.34 9.81 2.21
CA ASN A 3 14.31 8.94 2.75
C ASN A 3 13.31 8.62 1.64
N ARG A 4 13.62 7.59 0.88
CA ARG A 4 12.71 7.13 -0.17
C ARG A 4 11.58 6.32 0.45
N THR A 5 10.39 6.52 -0.08
CA THR A 5 9.27 5.65 0.23
C THR A 5 9.55 4.26 -0.32
N THR A 6 9.47 3.26 0.53
CA THR A 6 9.70 1.86 0.16
C THR A 6 8.37 1.20 -0.11
N VAL A 7 8.24 0.62 -1.30
CA VAL A 7 7.03 -0.04 -1.77
C VAL A 7 7.30 -1.54 -1.92
N LEU A 8 6.47 -2.36 -1.28
CA LEU A 8 6.43 -3.79 -1.58
C LEU A 8 5.48 -3.99 -2.74
N TYR A 9 5.99 -4.41 -3.88
CA TYR A 9 5.20 -4.65 -5.07
C TYR A 9 5.14 -6.14 -5.36
N VAL A 10 3.93 -6.70 -5.40
CA VAL A 10 3.70 -8.13 -5.62
C VAL A 10 2.89 -8.34 -6.88
N ASP A 11 3.46 -9.03 -7.84
CA ASP A 11 2.86 -9.31 -9.15
C ASP A 11 3.49 -10.60 -9.68
N ASP A 12 2.67 -11.60 -9.99
CA ASP A 12 3.16 -12.91 -10.44
C ASP A 12 3.72 -12.90 -11.86
N ASN A 13 3.48 -11.84 -12.63
CA ASN A 13 3.99 -11.70 -13.99
C ASN A 13 5.33 -10.95 -13.99
N PRO A 14 6.46 -11.64 -14.28
CA PRO A 14 7.77 -10.98 -14.25
C PRO A 14 7.95 -9.83 -15.23
N LYS A 15 7.27 -9.88 -16.38
CA LYS A 15 7.34 -8.80 -17.39
C LYS A 15 6.68 -7.52 -16.86
N SER A 16 5.44 -7.65 -16.39
CA SER A 16 4.70 -6.52 -15.86
C SER A 16 5.40 -5.94 -14.64
N SER A 17 5.90 -6.82 -13.76
CA SER A 17 6.54 -6.36 -12.53
C SER A 17 7.85 -5.62 -12.80
N ARG A 18 8.66 -6.06 -13.77
CA ARG A 18 9.89 -5.35 -14.13
C ARG A 18 9.60 -3.97 -14.69
N LEU A 19 8.60 -3.87 -15.56
CA LEU A 19 8.24 -2.59 -16.17
C LEU A 19 7.76 -1.59 -15.13
N LEU A 20 6.80 -1.98 -14.32
CA LEU A 20 6.24 -1.08 -13.32
C LEU A 20 7.26 -0.74 -12.23
N THR A 21 8.07 -1.70 -11.82
CA THR A 21 9.17 -1.45 -10.87
C THR A 21 10.09 -0.36 -11.40
N SER A 22 10.51 -0.47 -12.66
CA SER A 22 11.38 0.50 -13.29
C SER A 22 10.77 1.90 -13.28
N VAL A 23 9.50 1.98 -13.65
CA VAL A 23 8.77 3.26 -13.69
C VAL A 23 8.63 3.86 -12.30
N LEU A 24 8.29 3.05 -11.32
CA LEU A 24 8.14 3.54 -9.93
C LEU A 24 9.48 4.01 -9.37
N GLU A 25 10.56 3.33 -9.70
CA GLU A 25 11.89 3.77 -9.28
C GLU A 25 12.26 5.11 -9.89
N GLU A 26 11.93 5.34 -11.16
CA GLU A 26 12.10 6.63 -11.80
C GLU A 26 11.27 7.72 -11.11
N CYS A 27 10.13 7.37 -10.55
CA CYS A 27 9.28 8.29 -9.80
C CYS A 27 9.78 8.57 -8.37
N GLY A 28 10.89 7.93 -7.97
CA GLY A 28 11.52 8.19 -6.69
C GLY A 28 11.23 7.19 -5.59
N PHE A 29 10.50 6.13 -5.89
CA PHE A 29 10.24 5.07 -4.91
C PHE A 29 11.39 4.08 -4.86
N ARG A 30 11.58 3.48 -3.68
CA ARG A 30 12.37 2.27 -3.54
C ARG A 30 11.41 1.10 -3.64
N VAL A 31 11.64 0.15 -4.54
CA VAL A 31 10.70 -0.93 -4.80
C VAL A 31 11.32 -2.27 -4.45
N ILE A 32 10.63 -3.02 -3.61
CA ILE A 32 10.96 -4.43 -3.35
C ILE A 32 9.92 -5.24 -4.10
N THR A 33 10.36 -5.96 -5.12
CA THR A 33 9.45 -6.70 -6.01
C THR A 33 9.46 -8.17 -5.67
N LYS A 34 8.27 -8.75 -5.52
CA LYS A 34 8.09 -10.19 -5.34
C LYS A 34 7.10 -10.70 -6.38
N ASN A 35 7.38 -11.88 -6.91
CA ASN A 35 6.51 -12.53 -7.90
C ASN A 35 5.68 -13.66 -7.30
N ASP A 36 5.76 -13.85 -6.00
CA ASP A 36 5.04 -14.91 -5.27
C ASP A 36 4.46 -14.30 -3.98
N PRO A 37 3.14 -14.43 -3.76
CA PRO A 37 2.52 -13.88 -2.55
C PRO A 37 3.02 -14.53 -1.26
N ILE A 38 3.43 -15.78 -1.29
CA ILE A 38 3.95 -16.46 -0.10
C ILE A 38 5.31 -15.90 0.29
N GLU A 39 6.17 -15.66 -0.71
CA GLU A 39 7.46 -14.98 -0.46
C GLU A 39 7.28 -13.57 0.06
N ALA A 40 6.26 -12.87 -0.47
CA ALA A 40 5.93 -11.54 0.00
C ALA A 40 5.54 -11.53 1.47
N LEU A 41 4.71 -12.49 1.90
CA LEU A 41 4.32 -12.62 3.30
C LEU A 41 5.52 -12.92 4.20
N ALA A 42 6.41 -13.79 3.76
CA ALA A 42 7.62 -14.09 4.52
C ALA A 42 8.48 -12.83 4.69
N LEU A 43 8.55 -12.00 3.66
CA LEU A 43 9.30 -10.75 3.71
C LEU A 43 8.66 -9.76 4.69
N CYS A 44 7.33 -9.71 4.77
CA CYS A 44 6.60 -8.79 5.65
C CYS A 44 6.95 -8.98 7.12
N GLN A 45 7.41 -10.15 7.51
CA GLN A 45 7.76 -10.45 8.90
C GLN A 45 9.13 -9.94 9.30
N ARG A 46 9.96 -9.53 8.35
CA ARG A 46 11.36 -9.18 8.61
C ARG A 46 11.85 -7.92 7.91
N THR A 47 11.02 -7.29 7.11
CA THR A 47 11.40 -6.10 6.35
C THR A 47 10.33 -5.04 6.47
N TYR A 48 10.77 -3.82 6.69
CA TYR A 48 9.89 -2.67 6.76
C TYR A 48 9.62 -2.11 5.36
N PHE A 49 8.39 -1.71 5.11
CA PHE A 49 8.01 -0.98 3.90
C PHE A 49 6.85 -0.04 4.22
N ASP A 50 6.70 0.98 3.39
CA ASP A 50 5.75 2.08 3.63
C ASP A 50 4.40 1.85 2.98
N LEU A 51 4.35 1.03 1.93
CA LEU A 51 3.14 0.79 1.15
C LEU A 51 3.26 -0.56 0.45
N ALA A 52 2.14 -1.26 0.33
CA ALA A 52 2.06 -2.48 -0.47
C ALA A 52 1.23 -2.22 -1.73
N LEU A 53 1.80 -2.57 -2.88
CA LEU A 53 1.14 -2.50 -4.19
C LEU A 53 0.97 -3.92 -4.68
N LEU A 54 -0.28 -4.39 -4.83
CA LEU A 54 -0.57 -5.79 -5.06
C LEU A 54 -1.40 -5.99 -6.34
N ASP A 55 -0.98 -6.95 -7.15
CA ASP A 55 -1.80 -7.45 -8.25
C ASP A 55 -2.93 -8.31 -7.66
N TYR A 56 -4.16 -8.08 -8.11
CA TYR A 56 -5.30 -8.84 -7.63
C TYR A 56 -5.24 -10.30 -8.10
N GLU A 57 -4.94 -10.52 -9.38
CA GLU A 57 -4.99 -11.85 -9.98
C GLU A 57 -3.64 -12.56 -9.92
N MET A 58 -3.49 -13.38 -8.90
CA MET A 58 -2.30 -14.22 -8.73
C MET A 58 -2.72 -15.65 -8.41
N PRO A 59 -1.95 -16.64 -8.86
CA PRO A 59 -2.19 -18.02 -8.42
C PRO A 59 -1.89 -18.15 -6.92
N LEU A 60 -2.45 -19.13 -6.28
CA LEU A 60 -2.28 -19.47 -4.87
C LEU A 60 -3.00 -18.53 -3.92
N MET A 61 -2.94 -17.22 -4.14
CA MET A 61 -3.54 -16.23 -3.25
C MET A 61 -3.83 -14.96 -4.04
N SER A 62 -5.07 -14.48 -3.98
CA SER A 62 -5.42 -13.20 -4.62
C SER A 62 -4.77 -12.04 -3.89
N GLY A 63 -4.65 -10.90 -4.58
CA GLY A 63 -4.17 -9.67 -3.95
C GLY A 63 -5.03 -9.23 -2.78
N SER A 64 -6.34 -9.47 -2.85
CA SER A 64 -7.26 -9.16 -1.75
C SER A 64 -6.97 -9.99 -0.50
N ARG A 65 -6.68 -11.26 -0.67
CA ARG A 65 -6.30 -12.13 0.44
C ARG A 65 -4.94 -11.72 1.00
N LEU A 66 -4.00 -11.41 0.13
CA LEU A 66 -2.68 -10.93 0.55
C LEU A 66 -2.82 -9.62 1.34
N ALA A 67 -3.71 -8.71 0.89
CA ALA A 67 -3.98 -7.47 1.60
C ALA A 67 -4.44 -7.73 3.04
N GLU A 68 -5.35 -8.68 3.23
CA GLU A 68 -5.82 -9.08 4.56
C GLU A 68 -4.67 -9.54 5.44
N GLU A 69 -3.81 -10.39 4.92
CA GLU A 69 -2.66 -10.90 5.66
C GLU A 69 -1.65 -9.80 6.00
N ILE A 70 -1.41 -8.89 5.05
CA ILE A 70 -0.50 -7.77 5.28
C ILE A 70 -1.07 -6.82 6.35
N LYS A 71 -2.36 -6.53 6.31
CA LYS A 71 -3.00 -5.68 7.31
C LYS A 71 -2.96 -6.30 8.71
N PHE A 72 -3.01 -7.62 8.79
CA PHE A 72 -2.87 -8.31 10.06
C PHE A 72 -1.45 -8.14 10.62
N LEU A 73 -0.43 -8.24 9.77
CA LEU A 73 0.97 -8.12 10.19
C LEU A 73 1.42 -6.66 10.36
N ALA A 74 0.88 -5.75 9.55
CA ALA A 74 1.29 -4.35 9.52
C ALA A 74 0.07 -3.47 9.27
N PRO A 75 -0.79 -3.29 10.29
CA PRO A 75 -2.08 -2.60 10.10
C PRO A 75 -1.97 -1.15 9.63
N ASP A 76 -0.84 -0.49 9.85
CA ASP A 76 -0.65 0.90 9.45
C ASP A 76 -0.14 1.06 8.02
N VAL A 77 0.22 -0.03 7.35
CA VAL A 77 0.73 0.04 5.99
C VAL A 77 -0.44 0.12 5.01
N PRO A 78 -0.52 1.17 4.19
CA PRO A 78 -1.57 1.25 3.18
C PRO A 78 -1.35 0.21 2.09
N VAL A 79 -2.46 -0.28 1.55
CA VAL A 79 -2.46 -1.30 0.51
C VAL A 79 -3.20 -0.76 -0.71
N VAL A 80 -2.53 -0.81 -1.86
CA VAL A 80 -3.10 -0.45 -3.16
C VAL A 80 -3.20 -1.71 -4.01
N LEU A 81 -4.38 -1.93 -4.59
CA LEU A 81 -4.65 -3.11 -5.41
C LEU A 81 -4.74 -2.71 -6.87
N ILE A 82 -4.10 -3.48 -7.74
CA ILE A 82 -4.22 -3.31 -9.20
C ILE A 82 -4.93 -4.54 -9.76
N SER A 83 -5.90 -4.32 -10.64
CA SER A 83 -6.68 -5.40 -11.24
C SER A 83 -6.99 -5.10 -12.70
N GLY A 84 -7.07 -6.16 -13.51
CA GLY A 84 -7.57 -6.04 -14.87
C GLY A 84 -9.07 -5.86 -14.96
N ARG A 85 -9.78 -5.97 -13.83
CA ARG A 85 -11.22 -5.84 -13.79
C ARG A 85 -11.63 -4.40 -13.57
N SER A 86 -12.72 -3.98 -14.20
CA SER A 86 -13.25 -2.63 -14.05
C SER A 86 -13.83 -2.39 -12.65
N SER A 87 -14.32 -3.46 -12.01
CA SER A 87 -14.84 -3.38 -10.64
C SER A 87 -14.61 -4.69 -9.92
N LEU A 88 -14.54 -4.60 -8.59
CA LEU A 88 -14.42 -5.76 -7.71
C LEU A 88 -15.52 -5.69 -6.65
N PRO A 89 -16.02 -6.85 -6.16
CA PRO A 89 -16.96 -6.85 -5.06
C PRO A 89 -16.37 -6.14 -3.83
N SER A 90 -17.23 -5.50 -3.06
CA SER A 90 -16.78 -4.75 -1.87
C SER A 90 -16.03 -5.63 -0.87
N ALA A 91 -16.39 -6.92 -0.78
CA ALA A 91 -15.69 -7.86 0.10
C ALA A 91 -14.22 -8.03 -0.29
N GLU A 92 -13.90 -7.92 -1.57
CA GLU A 92 -12.52 -8.02 -2.08
C GLU A 92 -11.70 -6.78 -1.77
N LEU A 93 -12.35 -5.68 -1.42
CA LEU A 93 -11.71 -4.39 -1.15
C LEU A 93 -11.67 -4.06 0.34
N ALA A 94 -12.08 -4.97 1.20
CA ALA A 94 -12.22 -4.72 2.64
C ALA A 94 -10.92 -4.28 3.31
N PHE A 95 -9.78 -4.77 2.83
CA PHE A 95 -8.47 -4.47 3.41
C PHE A 95 -7.60 -3.64 2.47
N VAL A 96 -8.22 -2.95 1.52
CA VAL A 96 -7.53 -2.21 0.46
C VAL A 96 -7.84 -0.73 0.61
N ASP A 97 -6.81 0.11 0.58
CA ASP A 97 -6.95 1.56 0.72
C ASP A 97 -7.24 2.25 -0.61
N ALA A 98 -6.82 1.66 -1.72
CA ALA A 98 -7.12 2.18 -3.06
C ALA A 98 -7.05 1.04 -4.06
N HIS A 99 -7.88 1.14 -5.11
CA HIS A 99 -7.96 0.13 -6.17
C HIS A 99 -7.89 0.81 -7.53
N PHE A 100 -7.05 0.29 -8.39
CA PHE A 100 -6.88 0.79 -9.76
C PHE A 100 -7.00 -0.35 -10.76
N GLY A 101 -7.64 -0.07 -11.88
CA GLY A 101 -7.67 -0.98 -13.02
C GLY A 101 -6.42 -0.83 -13.89
N PHE A 102 -6.08 -1.85 -14.67
CA PHE A 102 -5.09 -1.72 -15.72
C PHE A 102 -5.61 -0.67 -16.71
N GLY A 103 -4.80 0.25 -17.15
CA GLY A 103 -5.23 1.35 -18.00
C GLY A 103 -5.49 2.63 -17.24
N THR A 104 -5.46 2.61 -15.91
CA THR A 104 -5.43 3.83 -15.11
C THR A 104 -4.13 4.57 -15.43
N ALA A 105 -4.23 5.90 -15.54
CA ALA A 105 -3.04 6.70 -15.79
C ALA A 105 -2.02 6.51 -14.66
N LEU A 106 -0.75 6.34 -15.05
CA LEU A 106 0.33 6.16 -14.09
C LEU A 106 0.40 7.31 -13.09
N ASP A 107 0.13 8.53 -13.55
CA ASP A 107 0.14 9.72 -12.68
C ASP A 107 -0.86 9.60 -11.54
N ASP A 108 -2.04 9.05 -11.80
CA ASP A 108 -3.07 8.85 -10.77
C ASP A 108 -2.62 7.82 -9.73
N LEU A 109 -2.00 6.74 -10.19
CA LEU A 109 -1.46 5.71 -9.30
C LEU A 109 -0.37 6.29 -8.40
N VAL A 110 0.61 6.97 -9.00
CA VAL A 110 1.74 7.56 -8.26
C VAL A 110 1.25 8.61 -7.27
N TRP A 111 0.33 9.47 -7.69
CA TRP A 111 -0.24 10.51 -6.83
C TRP A 111 -0.93 9.90 -5.61
N THR A 112 -1.75 8.86 -5.84
CA THR A 112 -2.45 8.17 -4.75
C THR A 112 -1.45 7.52 -3.79
N MET A 113 -0.43 6.86 -4.33
CA MET A 113 0.61 6.25 -3.50
C MET A 113 1.29 7.29 -2.61
N ARG A 114 1.62 8.45 -3.15
CA ARG A 114 2.25 9.53 -2.37
C ARG A 114 1.34 10.07 -1.29
N ILE A 115 0.04 10.21 -1.58
CA ILE A 115 -0.94 10.65 -0.59
C ILE A 115 -1.04 9.65 0.57
N LEU A 116 -1.10 8.36 0.25
CA LEU A 116 -1.25 7.30 1.26
C LEU A 116 -0.03 7.18 2.17
N VAL A 117 1.15 7.53 1.69
CA VAL A 117 2.39 7.43 2.47
C VAL A 117 2.84 8.77 3.02
N GLN A 118 1.98 9.77 3.06
CA GLN A 118 2.34 11.07 3.61
C GLN A 118 2.94 10.91 5.01
N PRO A 119 3.85 11.83 5.40
CA PRO A 119 4.54 11.73 6.67
C PRO A 119 3.61 11.53 7.85
N LYS A 120 4.11 10.96 8.91
CA LYS A 120 3.35 10.65 10.14
C LYS A 120 2.45 11.78 10.61
N LEU A 121 2.78 13.01 10.28
CA LEU A 121 1.97 14.18 10.64
C LEU A 121 0.57 14.08 10.01
N ALA A 122 0.46 13.58 8.78
CA ALA A 122 -0.82 13.39 8.10
C ALA A 122 -1.57 12.15 8.59
N ARG A 123 -0.89 11.28 9.34
CA ARG A 123 -1.48 10.09 9.95
C ARG A 123 -1.64 10.23 11.45
N MET A 124 -1.63 11.47 11.94
CA MET A 124 -1.88 11.73 13.35
C MET A 124 -3.26 11.22 13.75
N PRO A 125 -3.49 10.97 15.04
CA PRO A 125 -4.80 10.55 15.52
C PRO A 125 -5.90 11.38 14.91
N ASP A 126 -7.08 10.78 14.76
CA ASP A 126 -8.18 11.47 14.12
C ASP A 126 -8.45 12.81 14.81
N HIS A 127 -9.16 13.67 14.12
CA HIS A 127 -9.45 15.02 14.60
C HIS A 127 -10.09 15.03 15.99
N ARG A 128 -10.89 14.02 16.28
CA ARG A 128 -11.57 13.92 17.59
C ARG A 128 -10.57 13.61 18.71
N ALA A 129 -9.58 12.76 18.43
CA ALA A 129 -8.54 12.44 19.41
C ALA A 129 -7.70 13.67 19.73
N ILE A 130 -7.37 14.46 18.70
CA ILE A 130 -6.62 15.70 18.87
C ILE A 130 -7.43 16.68 19.73
N GLN A 131 -8.71 16.84 19.42
CA GLN A 131 -9.58 17.74 20.19
C GLN A 131 -9.72 17.31 21.65
N ARG A 132 -9.85 16.02 21.91
CA ARG A 132 -9.89 15.52 23.29
C ARG A 132 -8.62 15.85 24.04
N ALA A 133 -7.47 15.66 23.40
CA ALA A 133 -6.17 15.97 24.01
C ALA A 133 -6.03 17.46 24.31
N MET A 134 -6.48 18.31 23.39
CA MET A 134 -6.44 19.77 23.57
C MET A 134 -7.35 20.22 24.71
N THR A 135 -8.55 19.67 24.79
CA THR A 135 -9.51 19.97 25.85
C THR A 135 -8.94 19.58 27.22
N GLN A 136 -8.37 18.37 27.28
CA GLN A 136 -7.78 17.87 28.51
C GLN A 136 -6.59 18.73 28.96
N TRP A 137 -5.79 19.19 28.02
CA TRP A 137 -4.68 20.08 28.31
C TRP A 137 -5.18 21.43 28.85
N ALA A 138 -6.22 21.99 28.24
CA ALA A 138 -6.80 23.25 28.68
C ALA A 138 -7.39 23.14 30.09
N ASP A 139 -8.04 22.01 30.40
CA ASP A 139 -8.63 21.79 31.72
C ASP A 139 -7.59 21.62 32.85
N SER A 140 -6.36 21.22 32.49
CA SER A 140 -5.30 21.02 33.46
C SER A 140 -4.44 22.26 33.70
N THR A 141 -4.69 23.33 32.97
CA THR A 141 -4.05 24.62 33.18
C THR A 141 -5.03 25.62 33.82
#